data_5018641885afabdc5cc3b50de4a494a0
#
_entry.id   5018641885afabdc5cc3b50de4a494a0
#
_cell.length_a   1.000
_cell.length_b   1.000
_cell.length_c   1.000
_cell.angle_alpha   90.00
_cell.angle_beta   90.00
_cell.angle_gamma   90.00
#
_symmetry.space_group_name_H-M   'P 1'
#
loop_
_entity.id
_entity.type
_entity.pdbx_description
1 polymer ?
#
loop_
_entity_poly.entity_id
_entity_poly.type
_entity_poly.pdbx_seq_one_letter_code
_entity_poly.pdbx_strand_id
1 'polypeptide(L)'
;TYEKNLAGFERIHLRPGETQTVTFTLDRKHLELLNADMKWVVEPGEFSIMAGASSEDIRLSGVLQVEDYATRLQAIEAQKPQSPVTASTNSESASLVLDGKADTSWQGNKGDYITLALDGSPHVEKLDITFVRENNLPAEFEIQLSGGGGQFLTVYSGTVSEYGKAITYKFKGSTASDLRIVLKDDRVGVAEIKL
;
A
#
# COMPACT_ATOMS: atom_id res chain seq x y z
N THR A 1 27.25 -26.58 9.92
CA THR A 1 27.38 -25.22 9.34
C THR A 1 28.83 -25.00 8.99
N TYR A 2 29.15 -24.63 7.76
CA TYR A 2 30.52 -24.29 7.36
C TYR A 2 30.85 -22.90 7.95
N GLU A 3 32.02 -22.79 8.54
CA GLU A 3 32.47 -21.53 9.15
C GLU A 3 32.73 -20.44 8.09
N LYS A 4 33.25 -20.85 6.92
CA LYS A 4 33.46 -19.99 5.74
C LYS A 4 33.26 -20.81 4.47
N ASN A 5 32.64 -20.22 3.46
CA ASN A 5 32.45 -20.84 2.16
C ASN A 5 33.12 -19.99 1.06
N LEU A 6 33.92 -20.62 0.18
CA LEU A 6 34.60 -19.92 -0.90
C LEU A 6 33.60 -19.59 -2.02
N ALA A 7 33.30 -18.32 -2.23
CA ALA A 7 32.38 -17.85 -3.25
C ALA A 7 33.07 -17.56 -4.60
N GLY A 8 34.35 -17.25 -4.61
CA GLY A 8 35.10 -17.01 -5.81
C GLY A 8 36.58 -16.74 -5.54
N PHE A 9 37.40 -16.93 -6.56
CA PHE A 9 38.81 -16.55 -6.52
C PHE A 9 39.27 -16.08 -7.89
N GLU A 10 40.26 -15.18 -7.90
CA GLU A 10 40.94 -14.70 -9.11
C GLU A 10 42.44 -14.61 -8.83
N ARG A 11 43.26 -15.04 -9.78
CA ARG A 11 44.70 -14.94 -9.68
C ARG A 11 45.18 -13.81 -10.60
N ILE A 12 45.64 -12.73 -10.04
CA ILE A 12 46.12 -11.56 -10.79
C ILE A 12 47.61 -11.36 -10.59
N HIS A 13 48.27 -10.78 -11.59
CA HIS A 13 49.64 -10.35 -11.52
C HIS A 13 49.69 -8.83 -11.58
N LEU A 14 50.31 -8.21 -10.58
CA LEU A 14 50.44 -6.75 -10.48
C LEU A 14 51.92 -6.35 -10.52
N ARG A 15 52.23 -5.32 -11.29
CA ARG A 15 53.52 -4.63 -11.22
C ARG A 15 53.56 -3.67 -10.04
N PRO A 16 54.74 -3.26 -9.58
CA PRO A 16 54.86 -2.27 -8.54
C PRO A 16 54.11 -0.98 -8.92
N GLY A 17 53.16 -0.56 -8.06
CA GLY A 17 52.29 0.62 -8.26
C GLY A 17 51.05 0.36 -9.15
N GLU A 18 50.85 -0.85 -9.65
CA GLU A 18 49.68 -1.18 -10.47
C GLU A 18 48.47 -1.52 -9.55
N THR A 19 47.28 -1.11 -9.98
CA THR A 19 46.01 -1.44 -9.34
C THR A 19 45.09 -2.09 -10.38
N GLN A 20 44.44 -3.17 -9.99
CA GLN A 20 43.46 -3.85 -10.81
C GLN A 20 42.18 -4.12 -10.01
N THR A 21 41.03 -3.89 -10.62
CA THR A 21 39.72 -4.20 -10.05
C THR A 21 39.31 -5.63 -10.42
N VAL A 22 38.95 -6.42 -9.42
CA VAL A 22 38.42 -7.78 -9.59
C VAL A 22 36.96 -7.75 -9.15
N THR A 23 36.08 -8.34 -9.95
CA THR A 23 34.63 -8.38 -9.67
C THR A 23 34.18 -9.81 -9.51
N PHE A 24 33.49 -10.09 -8.41
CA PHE A 24 32.83 -11.37 -8.16
C PHE A 24 31.33 -11.18 -8.10
N THR A 25 30.58 -12.10 -8.70
CA THR A 25 29.12 -12.11 -8.60
C THR A 25 28.71 -13.15 -7.58
N LEU A 26 27.96 -12.70 -6.56
CA LEU A 26 27.29 -13.58 -5.61
C LEU A 26 25.89 -13.86 -6.11
N ASP A 27 25.58 -15.10 -6.37
CA ASP A 27 24.23 -15.56 -6.71
C ASP A 27 23.60 -16.31 -5.52
N ARG A 28 22.34 -16.72 -5.70
CA ARG A 28 21.58 -17.43 -4.68
C ARG A 28 22.32 -18.66 -4.13
N LYS A 29 23.03 -19.41 -4.97
CA LYS A 29 23.72 -20.64 -4.57
C LYS A 29 24.83 -20.40 -3.55
N HIS A 30 25.43 -19.22 -3.55
CA HIS A 30 26.46 -18.85 -2.56
C HIS A 30 25.87 -18.55 -1.18
N LEU A 31 24.58 -18.29 -1.09
CA LEU A 31 23.83 -17.93 0.13
C LEU A 31 22.96 -19.09 0.65
N GLU A 32 22.79 -20.16 -0.16
CA GLU A 32 21.97 -21.30 0.22
C GLU A 32 22.66 -22.14 1.31
N LEU A 33 21.89 -22.55 2.29
CA LEU A 33 22.25 -23.52 3.29
C LEU A 33 21.21 -24.64 3.38
N LEU A 34 21.64 -25.78 3.90
CA LEU A 34 20.76 -26.93 4.06
C LEU A 34 20.01 -26.77 5.40
N ASN A 35 18.69 -26.63 5.34
CA ASN A 35 17.85 -26.49 6.53
C ASN A 35 17.59 -27.86 7.21
N ALA A 36 16.84 -27.85 8.33
CA ALA A 36 16.49 -29.05 9.07
C ALA A 36 15.68 -30.08 8.25
N ASP A 37 14.97 -29.64 7.22
CA ASP A 37 14.19 -30.50 6.30
C ASP A 37 15.03 -31.02 5.12
N MET A 38 16.36 -30.85 5.15
CA MET A 38 17.29 -31.24 4.09
C MET A 38 17.00 -30.53 2.74
N LYS A 39 16.54 -29.29 2.79
CA LYS A 39 16.29 -28.44 1.61
C LYS A 39 17.30 -27.30 1.56
N TRP A 40 17.78 -27.00 0.35
CA TRP A 40 18.60 -25.82 0.11
C TRP A 40 17.73 -24.58 0.13
N VAL A 41 17.99 -23.70 1.10
CA VAL A 41 17.23 -22.45 1.31
C VAL A 41 18.19 -21.30 1.57
N VAL A 42 17.79 -20.10 1.21
CA VAL A 42 18.43 -18.86 1.67
C VAL A 42 17.63 -18.39 2.87
N GLU A 43 18.23 -18.42 4.06
CA GLU A 43 17.57 -17.91 5.27
C GLU A 43 17.78 -16.42 5.41
N PRO A 44 16.77 -15.70 5.94
CA PRO A 44 16.94 -14.29 6.31
C PRO A 44 18.03 -14.14 7.38
N GLY A 45 18.78 -13.07 7.28
CA GLY A 45 19.84 -12.79 8.24
C GLY A 45 21.04 -12.08 7.63
N GLU A 46 22.10 -11.99 8.39
CA GLU A 46 23.34 -11.34 8.01
C GLU A 46 24.35 -12.35 7.47
N PHE A 47 24.83 -12.08 6.27
CA PHE A 47 25.92 -12.83 5.64
C PHE A 47 27.19 -11.97 5.66
N SER A 48 28.22 -12.44 6.31
CA SER A 48 29.53 -11.80 6.26
C SER A 48 30.24 -12.11 4.97
N ILE A 49 30.52 -11.10 4.16
CA ILE A 49 31.30 -11.20 2.92
C ILE A 49 32.72 -10.78 3.24
N MET A 50 33.66 -11.66 2.93
CA MET A 50 35.06 -11.44 3.26
C MET A 50 35.92 -11.56 2.00
N ALA A 51 36.91 -10.70 1.86
CA ALA A 51 37.91 -10.76 0.81
C ALA A 51 39.31 -10.69 1.41
N GLY A 52 40.19 -11.55 0.92
CA GLY A 52 41.56 -11.64 1.42
C GLY A 52 42.44 -12.49 0.53
N ALA A 53 43.70 -12.63 0.92
CA ALA A 53 44.65 -13.47 0.21
C ALA A 53 44.48 -14.98 0.53
N SER A 54 43.85 -15.30 1.67
CA SER A 54 43.46 -16.65 2.07
C SER A 54 42.31 -16.59 3.09
N SER A 55 41.81 -17.75 3.51
CA SER A 55 40.79 -17.84 4.57
C SER A 55 41.23 -17.32 5.93
N GLU A 56 42.55 -17.20 6.15
CA GLU A 56 43.15 -16.68 7.37
C GLU A 56 43.66 -15.24 7.23
N ASP A 57 44.00 -14.81 6.01
CA ASP A 57 44.42 -13.42 5.70
C ASP A 57 43.26 -12.64 5.08
N ILE A 58 42.26 -12.31 5.89
CA ILE A 58 41.11 -11.49 5.52
C ILE A 58 41.50 -10.02 5.65
N ARG A 59 41.31 -9.25 4.55
CA ARG A 59 41.69 -7.84 4.46
C ARG A 59 40.52 -6.89 4.36
N LEU A 60 39.40 -7.37 3.81
CA LEU A 60 38.16 -6.61 3.70
C LEU A 60 37.00 -7.48 4.16
N SER A 61 36.05 -6.85 4.83
CA SER A 61 34.79 -7.49 5.20
C SER A 61 33.62 -6.54 5.02
N GLY A 62 32.48 -7.10 4.68
CA GLY A 62 31.21 -6.39 4.56
C GLY A 62 30.07 -7.28 5.01
N VAL A 63 28.92 -6.71 5.22
CA VAL A 63 27.70 -7.44 5.59
C VAL A 63 26.70 -7.31 4.46
N LEU A 64 26.15 -8.45 4.03
CA LEU A 64 24.99 -8.54 3.16
C LEU A 64 23.79 -8.93 4.01
N GLN A 65 22.80 -8.03 4.11
CA GLN A 65 21.55 -8.32 4.81
C GLN A 65 20.59 -9.00 3.83
N VAL A 66 20.14 -10.21 4.18
CA VAL A 66 19.06 -10.91 3.46
C VAL A 66 17.77 -10.74 4.24
N GLU A 67 16.80 -10.09 3.63
CA GLU A 67 15.49 -9.88 4.23
C GLU A 67 14.55 -11.04 3.91
N ASP A 68 13.64 -11.34 4.83
CA ASP A 68 12.55 -12.26 4.59
C ASP A 68 11.58 -11.65 3.56
N TYR A 69 11.09 -12.50 2.63
CA TYR A 69 10.16 -12.08 1.59
C TYR A 69 8.87 -11.45 2.16
N ALA A 70 8.35 -11.99 3.24
CA ALA A 70 7.16 -11.44 3.91
C ALA A 70 7.42 -10.05 4.49
N THR A 71 8.56 -9.85 5.16
CA THR A 71 8.99 -8.55 5.69
C THR A 71 9.18 -7.53 4.58
N ARG A 72 9.78 -7.94 3.45
CA ARG A 72 9.96 -7.07 2.29
C ARG A 72 8.63 -6.67 1.64
N LEU A 73 7.68 -7.60 1.51
CA LEU A 73 6.33 -7.30 1.01
C LEU A 73 5.62 -6.29 1.91
N GLN A 74 5.68 -6.45 3.25
CA GLN A 74 5.11 -5.50 4.20
C GLN A 74 5.73 -4.11 4.06
N ALA A 75 7.06 -4.03 3.88
CA ALA A 75 7.76 -2.76 3.68
C ALA A 75 7.36 -2.08 2.35
N ILE A 76 7.18 -2.85 1.28
CA ILE A 76 6.71 -2.35 -0.02
C ILE A 76 5.26 -1.86 0.07
N GLU A 77 4.39 -2.61 0.73
CA GLU A 77 2.99 -2.22 0.98
C GLU A 77 2.89 -0.94 1.84
N ALA A 78 3.74 -0.82 2.87
CA ALA A 78 3.79 0.37 3.72
C ALA A 78 4.32 1.62 2.98
N GLN A 79 5.12 1.46 1.94
CA GLN A 79 5.65 2.54 1.09
C GLN A 79 4.73 2.89 -0.08
N LYS A 80 3.71 2.06 -0.36
CA LYS A 80 2.72 2.36 -1.38
C LYS A 80 1.95 3.62 -0.96
N PRO A 81 1.81 4.64 -1.83
CA PRO A 81 1.00 5.81 -1.50
C PRO A 81 -0.38 5.32 -1.07
N GLN A 82 -0.74 5.59 0.17
CA GLN A 82 -2.08 5.25 0.65
C GLN A 82 -3.06 6.09 -0.18
N SER A 83 -4.03 5.43 -0.82
CA SER A 83 -5.11 6.15 -1.48
C SER A 83 -5.81 7.03 -0.43
N PRO A 84 -6.10 8.31 -0.73
CA PRO A 84 -6.90 9.13 0.16
C PRO A 84 -8.30 8.55 0.36
N VAL A 85 -8.64 7.49 -0.37
CA VAL A 85 -9.94 6.80 -0.32
C VAL A 85 -9.76 5.36 0.09
N THR A 86 -10.57 4.93 1.06
CA THR A 86 -10.70 3.55 1.52
C THR A 86 -12.16 3.13 1.51
N ALA A 87 -12.44 1.84 1.42
CA ALA A 87 -13.79 1.32 1.44
C ALA A 87 -13.88 0.03 2.26
N SER A 88 -15.07 -0.25 2.83
CA SER A 88 -15.36 -1.47 3.58
C SER A 88 -15.38 -2.72 2.71
N THR A 89 -15.71 -2.57 1.43
CA THR A 89 -15.76 -3.62 0.41
C THR A 89 -15.28 -3.06 -0.92
N ASN A 90 -14.89 -3.92 -1.88
CA ASN A 90 -14.42 -3.54 -3.21
C ASN A 90 -13.37 -2.42 -3.17
N SER A 91 -12.39 -2.54 -2.28
CA SER A 91 -11.39 -1.51 -1.99
C SER A 91 -10.51 -1.13 -3.18
N GLU A 92 -10.36 -2.05 -4.14
CA GLU A 92 -9.65 -1.83 -5.41
C GLU A 92 -10.32 -0.77 -6.30
N SER A 93 -11.65 -0.61 -6.20
CA SER A 93 -12.41 0.39 -6.94
C SER A 93 -12.68 1.67 -6.14
N ALA A 94 -12.24 1.76 -4.88
CA ALA A 94 -12.50 2.90 -4.01
C ALA A 94 -11.98 4.23 -4.59
N SER A 95 -10.81 4.23 -5.24
CA SER A 95 -10.21 5.43 -5.83
C SER A 95 -10.98 5.99 -7.03
N LEU A 96 -11.89 5.20 -7.64
CA LEU A 96 -12.70 5.64 -8.77
C LEU A 96 -13.63 6.79 -8.44
N VAL A 97 -13.99 6.98 -7.16
CA VAL A 97 -14.86 8.10 -6.74
C VAL A 97 -14.19 9.47 -6.80
N LEU A 98 -12.90 9.54 -7.11
CA LEU A 98 -12.13 10.78 -7.29
C LEU A 98 -11.44 10.87 -8.66
N ASP A 99 -11.76 10.00 -9.62
CA ASP A 99 -11.08 9.93 -10.91
C ASP A 99 -11.63 10.92 -11.97
N GLY A 100 -12.69 11.66 -11.64
CA GLY A 100 -13.31 12.65 -12.50
C GLY A 100 -14.22 12.05 -13.58
N LYS A 101 -14.56 10.76 -13.51
CA LYS A 101 -15.34 10.06 -14.51
C LYS A 101 -16.69 9.63 -13.93
N ALA A 102 -17.75 9.84 -14.69
CA ALA A 102 -19.10 9.45 -14.28
C ALA A 102 -19.49 8.01 -14.69
N ASP A 103 -18.67 7.35 -15.51
CA ASP A 103 -18.86 5.98 -16.00
C ASP A 103 -18.13 4.93 -15.20
N THR A 104 -17.30 5.33 -14.25
CA THR A 104 -16.64 4.47 -13.27
C THR A 104 -17.27 4.65 -11.89
N SER A 105 -17.28 3.64 -11.05
CA SER A 105 -17.85 3.75 -9.71
C SER A 105 -17.35 2.69 -8.74
N TRP A 106 -17.33 3.04 -7.47
CA TRP A 106 -17.33 2.08 -6.39
C TRP A 106 -18.74 1.57 -6.15
N GLN A 107 -18.92 0.27 -5.89
CA GLN A 107 -20.21 -0.37 -5.64
C GLN A 107 -20.23 -0.99 -4.25
N GLY A 108 -21.35 -0.81 -3.53
CA GLY A 108 -21.54 -1.39 -2.21
C GLY A 108 -22.99 -1.82 -1.95
N ASN A 109 -23.18 -2.42 -0.79
CA ASN A 109 -24.46 -2.91 -0.30
C ASN A 109 -24.80 -2.22 1.03
N LYS A 110 -25.95 -2.53 1.58
CA LYS A 110 -26.39 -2.00 2.87
C LYS A 110 -25.35 -2.23 3.97
N GLY A 111 -24.95 -1.15 4.63
CA GLY A 111 -23.93 -1.13 5.67
C GLY A 111 -22.51 -0.89 5.16
N ASP A 112 -22.27 -1.00 3.84
CA ASP A 112 -20.99 -0.66 3.26
C ASP A 112 -20.75 0.84 3.25
N TYR A 113 -19.48 1.21 3.28
CA TYR A 113 -19.09 2.61 3.30
C TYR A 113 -17.80 2.86 2.51
N ILE A 114 -17.65 4.10 2.08
CA ILE A 114 -16.43 4.63 1.52
C ILE A 114 -15.98 5.83 2.36
N THR A 115 -14.68 5.92 2.64
CA THR A 115 -14.08 6.95 3.50
C THR A 115 -13.00 7.68 2.72
N LEU A 116 -13.02 9.01 2.76
CA LEU A 116 -12.03 9.92 2.21
C LEU A 116 -11.24 10.55 3.36
N ALA A 117 -9.91 10.46 3.31
CA ALA A 117 -9.03 11.26 4.14
C ALA A 117 -8.93 12.67 3.57
N LEU A 118 -9.10 13.68 4.41
CA LEU A 118 -9.14 15.09 4.04
C LEU A 118 -7.87 15.80 4.50
N ASP A 119 -7.07 16.25 3.54
CA ASP A 119 -5.84 16.97 3.84
C ASP A 119 -6.12 18.31 4.54
N GLY A 120 -5.36 18.60 5.61
CA GLY A 120 -5.45 19.86 6.32
C GLY A 120 -6.72 20.06 7.15
N SER A 121 -7.54 19.03 7.30
CA SER A 121 -8.79 19.06 8.09
C SER A 121 -9.69 20.27 7.73
N PRO A 122 -10.20 20.36 6.50
CA PRO A 122 -11.02 21.47 6.05
C PRO A 122 -12.35 21.56 6.80
N HIS A 123 -12.99 22.74 6.74
CA HIS A 123 -14.39 22.90 7.15
C HIS A 123 -15.29 22.43 6.01
N VAL A 124 -16.07 21.38 6.25
CA VAL A 124 -16.96 20.75 5.26
C VAL A 124 -18.40 21.01 5.62
N GLU A 125 -19.17 21.68 4.74
CA GLU A 125 -20.60 22.00 4.92
C GLU A 125 -21.48 21.60 3.73
N LYS A 126 -20.84 21.15 2.65
CA LYS A 126 -21.51 20.66 1.45
C LYS A 126 -20.67 19.60 0.78
N LEU A 127 -21.28 18.80 -0.05
CA LEU A 127 -20.65 17.73 -0.81
C LEU A 127 -21.41 17.48 -2.09
N ASP A 128 -20.73 17.44 -3.22
CA ASP A 128 -21.31 16.99 -4.49
C ASP A 128 -21.05 15.51 -4.64
N ILE A 129 -22.10 14.71 -4.79
CA ILE A 129 -21.99 13.26 -4.97
C ILE A 129 -22.74 12.85 -6.23
N THR A 130 -22.10 12.03 -7.05
CA THR A 130 -22.73 11.32 -8.17
C THR A 130 -22.97 9.88 -7.77
N PHE A 131 -24.22 9.52 -7.53
CA PHE A 131 -24.61 8.13 -7.30
C PHE A 131 -24.99 7.42 -8.60
N VAL A 132 -24.83 6.10 -8.63
CA VAL A 132 -25.27 5.21 -9.71
C VAL A 132 -25.99 4.00 -9.14
N ARG A 133 -27.03 3.54 -9.86
CA ARG A 133 -27.79 2.34 -9.50
C ARG A 133 -28.50 1.81 -10.74
N GLU A 134 -28.35 0.53 -11.05
CA GLU A 134 -28.90 -0.08 -12.27
C GLU A 134 -30.43 0.03 -12.38
N ASN A 135 -31.14 -0.10 -11.27
CA ASN A 135 -32.60 -0.12 -11.25
C ASN A 135 -33.24 1.27 -11.00
N ASN A 136 -32.45 2.31 -10.77
CA ASN A 136 -32.87 3.68 -10.44
C ASN A 136 -33.90 3.79 -9.28
N LEU A 137 -34.01 2.76 -8.45
CA LEU A 137 -34.87 2.82 -7.26
C LEU A 137 -34.25 3.75 -6.22
N PRO A 138 -35.06 4.52 -5.45
CA PRO A 138 -34.54 5.33 -4.37
C PRO A 138 -33.66 4.53 -3.41
N ALA A 139 -32.58 5.13 -2.92
CA ALA A 139 -31.68 4.53 -1.97
C ALA A 139 -31.33 5.50 -0.84
N GLU A 140 -31.34 5.00 0.38
CA GLU A 140 -30.95 5.77 1.55
C GLU A 140 -29.43 5.72 1.77
N PHE A 141 -28.89 6.84 2.27
CA PHE A 141 -27.46 6.94 2.61
C PHE A 141 -27.24 7.97 3.75
N GLU A 142 -26.05 7.92 4.33
CA GLU A 142 -25.59 8.89 5.31
C GLU A 142 -24.25 9.49 4.90
N ILE A 143 -24.05 10.78 5.22
CA ILE A 143 -22.74 11.43 5.23
C ILE A 143 -22.32 11.57 6.67
N GLN A 144 -21.11 11.14 6.96
CA GLN A 144 -20.51 11.18 8.29
C GLN A 144 -19.18 11.90 8.24
N LEU A 145 -18.86 12.67 9.26
CA LEU A 145 -17.58 13.36 9.42
C LEU A 145 -16.88 12.88 10.68
N SER A 146 -15.54 12.84 10.64
CA SER A 146 -14.66 12.57 11.79
C SER A 146 -13.62 13.68 11.91
N GLY A 147 -13.41 14.18 13.13
CA GLY A 147 -12.34 15.12 13.44
C GLY A 147 -11.02 14.44 13.84
N GLY A 148 -10.90 13.13 13.62
CA GLY A 148 -9.81 12.27 14.05
C GLY A 148 -10.21 11.32 15.18
N GLY A 149 -9.37 10.30 15.44
CA GLY A 149 -9.66 9.31 16.50
C GLY A 149 -10.67 8.24 16.11
N GLY A 150 -11.10 8.16 14.85
CA GLY A 150 -11.91 7.05 14.33
C GLY A 150 -13.40 7.10 14.67
N GLN A 151 -13.87 8.15 15.39
CA GLN A 151 -15.31 8.35 15.65
C GLN A 151 -15.94 9.17 14.54
N PHE A 152 -16.99 8.62 13.93
CA PHE A 152 -17.78 9.26 12.88
C PHE A 152 -19.13 9.73 13.40
N LEU A 153 -19.48 10.98 13.08
CA LEU A 153 -20.78 11.59 13.39
C LEU A 153 -21.57 11.79 12.11
N THR A 154 -22.81 11.32 12.07
CA THR A 154 -23.72 11.56 10.93
C THR A 154 -24.10 13.03 10.88
N VAL A 155 -23.77 13.69 9.78
CA VAL A 155 -24.09 15.12 9.52
C VAL A 155 -25.23 15.29 8.52
N TYR A 156 -25.50 14.23 7.75
CA TYR A 156 -26.59 14.18 6.77
C TYR A 156 -27.14 12.77 6.63
N SER A 157 -28.46 12.63 6.53
CA SER A 157 -29.15 11.41 6.13
C SER A 157 -30.19 11.77 5.09
N GLY A 158 -30.27 11.02 4.02
CA GLY A 158 -31.19 11.31 2.93
C GLY A 158 -31.36 10.16 1.97
N THR A 159 -32.16 10.41 0.93
CA THR A 159 -32.50 9.45 -0.12
C THR A 159 -32.01 9.98 -1.46
N VAL A 160 -31.32 9.12 -2.20
CA VAL A 160 -30.95 9.35 -3.60
C VAL A 160 -32.13 8.96 -4.46
N SER A 161 -32.62 9.89 -5.27
CA SER A 161 -33.70 9.64 -6.25
C SER A 161 -33.28 9.94 -7.68
N GLU A 162 -32.11 10.54 -7.88
CA GLU A 162 -31.54 10.88 -9.17
C GLU A 162 -30.11 10.35 -9.28
N TYR A 163 -29.84 9.62 -10.37
CA TYR A 163 -28.58 8.93 -10.60
C TYR A 163 -27.84 9.48 -11.83
N GLY A 164 -26.53 9.23 -11.90
CA GLY A 164 -25.69 9.60 -13.03
C GLY A 164 -25.36 11.08 -13.17
N LYS A 165 -25.73 11.90 -12.17
CA LYS A 165 -25.39 13.33 -12.12
C LYS A 165 -24.97 13.77 -10.71
N ALA A 166 -24.16 14.79 -10.62
CA ALA A 166 -23.75 15.37 -9.35
C ALA A 166 -24.92 16.08 -8.66
N ILE A 167 -25.17 15.72 -7.42
CA ILE A 167 -26.15 16.36 -6.54
C ILE A 167 -25.42 16.95 -5.35
N THR A 168 -25.68 18.22 -5.05
CA THR A 168 -25.13 18.92 -3.90
C THR A 168 -25.93 18.64 -2.63
N TYR A 169 -25.31 18.03 -1.65
CA TYR A 169 -25.86 17.82 -0.31
C TYR A 169 -25.27 18.84 0.67
N LYS A 170 -26.15 19.63 1.31
CA LYS A 170 -25.76 20.65 2.30
C LYS A 170 -26.13 20.20 3.70
N PHE A 171 -25.26 20.44 4.66
CA PHE A 171 -25.44 20.05 6.06
C PHE A 171 -24.78 21.06 7.00
N LYS A 172 -24.97 20.89 8.30
CA LYS A 172 -24.26 21.71 9.28
C LYS A 172 -22.77 21.41 9.23
N GLY A 173 -21.98 22.39 8.81
CA GLY A 173 -20.55 22.25 8.63
C GLY A 173 -19.77 21.92 9.90
N SER A 174 -18.67 21.20 9.72
CA SER A 174 -17.71 20.85 10.77
C SER A 174 -16.32 20.73 10.16
N THR A 175 -15.29 20.98 10.97
CA THR A 175 -13.91 20.63 10.62
C THR A 175 -13.74 19.13 10.70
N ALA A 176 -13.19 18.51 9.65
CA ALA A 176 -13.08 17.06 9.56
C ALA A 176 -11.75 16.63 8.93
N SER A 177 -11.15 15.58 9.50
CA SER A 177 -10.01 14.86 8.91
C SER A 177 -10.45 13.73 7.97
N ASP A 178 -11.69 13.24 8.19
CA ASP A 178 -12.24 12.15 7.40
C ASP A 178 -13.71 12.38 7.07
N LEU A 179 -14.09 12.03 5.86
CA LEU A 179 -15.46 12.02 5.38
C LEU A 179 -15.83 10.59 5.01
N ARG A 180 -17.02 10.15 5.40
CA ARG A 180 -17.54 8.83 5.08
C ARG A 180 -18.94 8.92 4.49
N ILE A 181 -19.19 8.12 3.45
CA ILE A 181 -20.52 7.87 2.89
C ILE A 181 -20.90 6.44 3.25
N VAL A 182 -22.02 6.26 3.92
CA VAL A 182 -22.55 4.95 4.34
C VAL A 182 -23.81 4.64 3.54
N LEU A 183 -23.86 3.49 2.91
CA LEU A 183 -25.03 3.02 2.17
C LEU A 183 -26.02 2.33 3.11
N LYS A 184 -27.31 2.60 2.93
CA LYS A 184 -28.40 2.00 3.71
C LYS A 184 -29.22 1.01 2.87
N ASP A 185 -28.91 0.90 1.58
CA ASP A 185 -29.52 -0.03 0.64
C ASP A 185 -28.47 -0.79 -0.17
N ASP A 186 -28.92 -1.90 -0.79
CA ASP A 186 -28.08 -2.76 -1.60
C ASP A 186 -27.89 -2.23 -3.03
N ARG A 187 -26.76 -2.59 -3.64
CA ARG A 187 -26.41 -2.28 -5.04
C ARG A 187 -26.48 -0.79 -5.35
N VAL A 188 -25.85 -0.01 -4.53
CA VAL A 188 -25.68 1.43 -4.74
C VAL A 188 -24.21 1.71 -5.05
N GLY A 189 -23.96 2.47 -6.09
CA GLY A 189 -22.61 2.92 -6.42
C GLY A 189 -22.42 4.40 -6.18
N VAL A 190 -21.16 4.77 -5.94
CA VAL A 190 -20.69 6.14 -5.91
C VAL A 190 -19.71 6.32 -7.05
N ALA A 191 -20.04 7.17 -8.03
CA ALA A 191 -19.18 7.43 -9.18
C ALA A 191 -18.21 8.58 -8.93
N GLU A 192 -18.66 9.65 -8.26
CA GLU A 192 -17.83 10.83 -8.05
C GLU A 192 -18.18 11.52 -6.73
N ILE A 193 -17.17 12.04 -6.05
CA ILE A 193 -17.29 12.88 -4.83
C ILE A 193 -16.46 14.14 -5.03
N LYS A 194 -17.05 15.33 -4.78
CA LYS A 194 -16.36 16.64 -4.78
C LYS A 194 -16.72 17.43 -3.55
N LEU A 195 -15.71 18.03 -2.93
CA LEU A 195 -15.81 18.95 -1.79
C LEU A 195 -16.08 20.39 -2.22
#